data_72e4a2f611e45a4ef470f160e44fc21b
#
_entry.id   72e4a2f611e45a4ef470f160e44fc21b
#
_cell.length_a   1.000
_cell.length_b   1.000
_cell.length_c   1.000
_cell.angle_alpha   90.00
_cell.angle_beta   90.00
_cell.angle_gamma   90.00
#
_symmetry.space_group_name_H-M   'P 1'
#
loop_
_entity.id
_entity.type
_entity.pdbx_description
1 polymer ?
#
loop_
_entity_poly.entity_id
_entity_poly.type
_entity_poly.pdbx_seq_one_letter_code
_entity_poly.pdbx_strand_id
1 'polypeptide(L)'
;MTVYSGPVFDMAVNQFGVIANHLSIPMDERDRLLLPKRAITISCPIHRDDGSIAVYEGYRVQHHLTLGPTKGGTRFAPSVDIGEVAALAIWMSWKCALVGLPYGGAKGGIRVDPSAISKRELEALSRRYMQEMIPFVGPHTDVMAPDMGTNEQVMAWFMDTYSMYQGRTVTEIVTGKPVSSGGTLGRREATGRGVAHLAKRVMNQLSINLNNATAVIQGFGNVGSYAALELQSFGLKVIAVSDHTGALYDAAGLDIPGLMQHTGLHGSLAGYSNQLACDPATILTLPCDVLVPAAMERVIDAQTAESLKCRVLAEGANGPTTPDADLVLEKRQDEIFLIPDILCNSGGVVVSYFEWVQDLQQLFWEEEEVMRREYQILDRAFDTMVARAKTDGISHRTAAMAIGVEKVRAAKTTRGLFP
;
A
#
# COMPACT_ATOMS: atom_id res chain seq x y z
N MET A 1 26.46 13.99 2.22
CA MET A 1 25.66 13.16 3.17
C MET A 1 24.22 13.60 3.06
N THR A 2 23.28 12.67 2.95
CA THR A 2 21.85 12.98 2.96
C THR A 2 21.35 13.11 4.42
N VAL A 3 20.24 13.80 4.63
CA VAL A 3 19.56 13.86 5.93
C VAL A 3 18.78 12.59 6.22
N TYR A 4 18.67 11.70 5.25
CA TYR A 4 17.93 10.45 5.36
C TYR A 4 18.87 9.33 5.79
N SER A 5 18.45 8.54 6.77
CA SER A 5 19.19 7.39 7.29
C SER A 5 18.24 6.39 7.93
N GLY A 6 18.73 5.20 8.21
CA GLY A 6 17.98 4.14 8.87
C GLY A 6 17.70 2.94 7.98
N PRO A 7 17.35 1.80 8.57
CA PRO A 7 17.30 0.51 7.86
C PRO A 7 16.29 0.49 6.70
N VAL A 8 15.18 1.22 6.81
CA VAL A 8 14.15 1.28 5.75
C VAL A 8 14.65 2.13 4.58
N PHE A 9 15.34 3.24 4.86
CA PHE A 9 15.93 4.07 3.80
C PHE A 9 17.06 3.32 3.09
N ASP A 10 17.95 2.66 3.83
CA ASP A 10 19.04 1.87 3.26
C ASP A 10 18.51 0.74 2.37
N MET A 11 17.39 0.12 2.75
CA MET A 11 16.71 -0.89 1.92
C MET A 11 16.21 -0.28 0.59
N ALA A 12 15.57 0.88 0.62
CA ALA A 12 15.12 1.56 -0.61
C ALA A 12 16.28 1.94 -1.53
N VAL A 13 17.39 2.42 -0.96
CA VAL A 13 18.64 2.72 -1.70
C VAL A 13 19.20 1.47 -2.36
N ASN A 14 19.31 0.36 -1.61
CA ASN A 14 19.83 -0.89 -2.12
C ASN A 14 18.94 -1.48 -3.24
N GLN A 15 17.63 -1.49 -3.06
CA GLN A 15 16.69 -1.94 -4.09
C GLN A 15 16.81 -1.09 -5.37
N PHE A 16 16.85 0.24 -5.22
CA PHE A 16 17.08 1.12 -6.38
C PHE A 16 18.44 0.83 -7.04
N GLY A 17 19.49 0.59 -6.26
CA GLY A 17 20.82 0.25 -6.76
C GLY A 17 20.82 -0.97 -7.67
N VAL A 18 20.12 -2.05 -7.27
CA VAL A 18 19.94 -3.27 -8.08
C VAL A 18 19.24 -2.92 -9.41
N ILE A 19 18.15 -2.19 -9.36
CA ILE A 19 17.39 -1.79 -10.56
C ILE A 19 18.20 -0.86 -11.44
N ALA A 20 18.92 0.12 -10.87
CA ALA A 20 19.76 1.04 -11.60
C ALA A 20 20.91 0.35 -12.33
N ASN A 21 21.47 -0.72 -11.74
CA ASN A 21 22.47 -1.56 -12.40
C ASN A 21 21.87 -2.34 -13.57
N HIS A 22 20.72 -2.99 -13.36
CA HIS A 22 20.00 -3.73 -14.40
C HIS A 22 19.67 -2.82 -15.60
N LEU A 23 19.18 -1.61 -15.33
CA LEU A 23 18.82 -0.62 -16.36
C LEU A 23 20.03 0.16 -16.91
N SER A 24 21.25 -0.15 -16.48
CA SER A 24 22.46 0.58 -16.86
C SER A 24 22.33 2.10 -16.70
N ILE A 25 21.71 2.55 -15.59
CA ILE A 25 21.54 3.98 -15.30
C ILE A 25 22.91 4.57 -14.94
N PRO A 26 23.39 5.63 -15.64
CA PRO A 26 24.62 6.31 -15.31
C PRO A 26 24.66 6.82 -13.87
N MET A 27 25.85 6.83 -13.25
CA MET A 27 26.00 7.21 -11.83
C MET A 27 25.54 8.63 -11.53
N ASP A 28 25.74 9.56 -12.45
CA ASP A 28 25.35 10.96 -12.35
C ASP A 28 23.81 11.19 -12.42
N GLU A 29 23.07 10.23 -12.98
CA GLU A 29 21.61 10.26 -13.00
C GLU A 29 20.97 9.65 -11.74
N ARG A 30 21.70 8.78 -11.00
CA ARG A 30 21.12 7.97 -9.91
C ARG A 30 20.61 8.82 -8.76
N ASP A 31 21.38 9.79 -8.33
CA ASP A 31 20.97 10.69 -7.23
C ASP A 31 19.72 11.50 -7.60
N ARG A 32 19.63 11.93 -8.86
CA ARG A 32 18.45 12.64 -9.37
C ARG A 32 17.18 11.78 -9.36
N LEU A 33 17.30 10.47 -9.47
CA LEU A 33 16.18 9.53 -9.43
C LEU A 33 15.82 9.13 -8.01
N LEU A 34 16.81 8.96 -7.14
CA LEU A 34 16.66 8.42 -5.79
C LEU A 34 16.30 9.49 -4.75
N LEU A 35 16.96 10.65 -4.80
CA LEU A 35 16.83 11.63 -3.72
C LEU A 35 15.49 12.38 -3.80
N PRO A 36 14.75 12.49 -2.70
CA PRO A 36 13.53 13.28 -2.63
C PRO A 36 13.75 14.75 -2.96
N LYS A 37 12.80 15.34 -3.69
CA LYS A 37 12.83 16.75 -4.07
C LYS A 37 12.66 17.68 -2.87
N ARG A 38 11.84 17.28 -1.90
CA ARG A 38 11.56 18.06 -0.69
C ARG A 38 11.33 17.15 0.50
N ALA A 39 11.83 17.59 1.65
CA ALA A 39 11.48 17.03 2.95
C ALA A 39 11.14 18.17 3.90
N ILE A 40 10.05 18.00 4.64
CA ILE A 40 9.49 18.98 5.56
C ILE A 40 9.40 18.31 6.92
N THR A 41 10.01 18.93 7.93
CA THR A 41 9.90 18.54 9.34
C THR A 41 9.20 19.67 10.08
N ILE A 42 8.18 19.33 10.87
CA ILE A 42 7.37 20.29 11.60
C ILE A 42 7.24 19.90 13.07
N SER A 43 6.93 20.89 13.90
CA SER A 43 6.57 20.74 15.30
C SER A 43 5.07 20.94 15.47
N CYS A 44 4.39 19.98 16.07
CA CYS A 44 2.93 19.98 16.28
C CYS A 44 2.59 20.10 17.78
N PRO A 45 2.56 21.29 18.36
CA PRO A 45 2.07 21.49 19.73
C PRO A 45 0.56 21.39 19.80
N ILE A 46 0.03 20.65 20.79
CA ILE A 46 -1.39 20.58 21.13
C ILE A 46 -1.62 20.71 22.63
N HIS A 47 -2.79 21.15 23.03
CA HIS A 47 -3.26 21.02 24.41
C HIS A 47 -3.80 19.60 24.64
N ARG A 48 -3.31 18.96 25.71
CA ARG A 48 -3.81 17.68 26.19
C ARG A 48 -5.11 17.88 26.98
N ASP A 49 -5.79 16.76 27.27
CA ASP A 49 -7.03 16.77 28.04
C ASP A 49 -6.85 17.23 29.48
N ASP A 50 -5.66 17.04 30.04
CA ASP A 50 -5.27 17.52 31.37
C ASP A 50 -4.85 18.99 31.42
N GLY A 51 -4.89 19.70 30.28
CA GLY A 51 -4.49 21.10 30.14
C GLY A 51 -2.99 21.32 29.90
N SER A 52 -2.16 20.29 29.95
CA SER A 52 -0.74 20.37 29.60
C SER A 52 -0.54 20.55 28.09
N ILE A 53 0.69 20.89 27.67
CA ILE A 53 1.08 20.98 26.28
C ILE A 53 1.96 19.79 25.93
N ALA A 54 1.59 19.05 24.87
CA ALA A 54 2.45 18.07 24.22
C ALA A 54 2.91 18.58 22.84
N VAL A 55 4.15 18.23 22.48
CA VAL A 55 4.73 18.63 21.19
C VAL A 55 5.13 17.35 20.46
N TYR A 56 4.59 17.17 19.26
CA TYR A 56 4.87 16.02 18.40
C TYR A 56 5.66 16.45 17.17
N GLU A 57 6.50 15.55 16.67
CA GLU A 57 7.29 15.76 15.49
C GLU A 57 6.57 15.16 14.27
N GLY A 58 6.41 15.95 13.22
CA GLY A 58 5.73 15.55 11.99
C GLY A 58 6.62 15.73 10.76
N TYR A 59 6.37 14.89 9.73
CA TYR A 59 7.17 14.83 8.51
C TYR A 59 6.28 14.77 7.28
N ARG A 60 6.75 15.37 6.16
CA ARG A 60 6.24 15.13 4.81
C ARG A 60 7.39 15.12 3.83
N VAL A 61 7.52 14.04 3.06
CA VAL A 61 8.53 13.90 2.01
C VAL A 61 7.84 13.79 0.66
N GLN A 62 8.26 14.63 -0.30
CA GLN A 62 7.82 14.65 -1.68
C GLN A 62 8.97 14.19 -2.56
N HIS A 63 8.86 12.97 -3.12
CA HIS A 63 9.97 12.39 -3.86
C HIS A 63 10.19 13.08 -5.20
N HIS A 64 9.17 13.21 -6.07
CA HIS A 64 9.27 13.99 -7.29
C HIS A 64 7.89 14.47 -7.78
N LEU A 65 7.88 15.56 -8.58
CA LEU A 65 6.68 16.12 -9.22
C LEU A 65 6.72 15.98 -10.75
N THR A 66 7.48 15.01 -11.25
CA THR A 66 7.73 14.89 -12.71
C THR A 66 6.50 14.41 -13.46
N LEU A 67 5.76 13.44 -12.90
CA LEU A 67 4.57 12.87 -13.53
C LEU A 67 3.27 13.61 -13.16
N GLY A 68 3.29 14.43 -12.12
CA GLY A 68 2.13 15.17 -11.61
C GLY A 68 2.31 15.53 -10.14
N PRO A 69 1.22 15.83 -9.40
CA PRO A 69 1.30 16.07 -7.97
C PRO A 69 1.83 14.85 -7.24
N THR A 70 2.45 15.05 -6.09
CA THR A 70 2.83 13.91 -5.25
C THR A 70 1.62 13.33 -4.55
N LYS A 71 1.65 12.03 -4.26
CA LYS A 71 0.57 11.28 -3.63
C LYS A 71 1.13 10.29 -2.61
N GLY A 72 0.54 10.24 -1.44
CA GLY A 72 0.91 9.25 -0.44
C GLY A 72 0.21 9.41 0.90
N GLY A 73 0.25 8.32 1.69
CA GLY A 73 -0.37 8.24 3.00
C GLY A 73 0.32 9.10 4.06
N THR A 74 -0.37 9.33 5.17
CA THR A 74 0.15 9.98 6.37
C THR A 74 0.03 9.00 7.53
N ARG A 75 1.16 8.55 8.08
CA ARG A 75 1.27 7.51 9.12
C ARG A 75 1.37 8.14 10.51
N PHE A 76 0.60 7.63 11.45
CA PHE A 76 0.75 7.97 12.88
C PHE A 76 1.25 6.72 13.61
N ALA A 77 2.53 6.73 13.98
CA ALA A 77 3.14 5.62 14.72
C ALA A 77 4.36 6.10 15.51
N PRO A 78 4.71 5.44 16.62
CA PRO A 78 5.87 5.80 17.44
C PRO A 78 7.22 5.70 16.71
N SER A 79 7.29 4.82 15.70
CA SER A 79 8.50 4.55 14.92
C SER A 79 8.75 5.56 13.78
N VAL A 80 7.80 6.43 13.48
CA VAL A 80 7.91 7.34 12.32
C VAL A 80 9.14 8.24 12.44
N ASP A 81 9.99 8.20 11.41
CA ASP A 81 11.13 9.09 11.25
C ASP A 81 11.28 9.55 9.78
N ILE A 82 12.16 10.50 9.55
CA ILE A 82 12.36 11.10 8.22
C ILE A 82 12.91 10.11 7.19
N GLY A 83 13.72 9.13 7.62
CA GLY A 83 14.29 8.12 6.74
C GLY A 83 13.25 7.11 6.26
N GLU A 84 12.40 6.60 7.18
CA GLU A 84 11.26 5.76 6.85
C GLU A 84 10.31 6.47 5.88
N VAL A 85 9.95 7.71 6.19
CA VAL A 85 9.04 8.52 5.34
C VAL A 85 9.65 8.75 3.95
N ALA A 86 10.96 8.99 3.83
CA ALA A 86 11.65 9.15 2.55
C ALA A 86 11.62 7.85 1.73
N ALA A 87 11.93 6.71 2.31
CA ALA A 87 11.86 5.41 1.65
C ALA A 87 10.46 5.12 1.09
N LEU A 88 9.45 5.32 1.92
CA LEU A 88 8.06 5.10 1.53
C LEU A 88 7.60 6.05 0.42
N ALA A 89 8.08 7.30 0.40
CA ALA A 89 7.81 8.26 -0.67
C ALA A 89 8.47 7.82 -2.00
N ILE A 90 9.68 7.26 -1.95
CA ILE A 90 10.39 6.71 -3.10
C ILE A 90 9.58 5.55 -3.70
N TRP A 91 9.21 4.55 -2.88
CA TRP A 91 8.41 3.40 -3.34
C TRP A 91 7.05 3.82 -3.90
N MET A 92 6.39 4.82 -3.31
CA MET A 92 5.16 5.37 -3.86
C MET A 92 5.33 5.91 -5.28
N SER A 93 6.48 6.53 -5.59
CA SER A 93 6.77 7.00 -6.96
C SER A 93 6.82 5.86 -7.97
N TRP A 94 7.55 4.78 -7.62
CA TRP A 94 7.68 3.62 -8.50
C TRP A 94 6.34 2.90 -8.66
N LYS A 95 5.57 2.78 -7.58
CA LYS A 95 4.23 2.20 -7.59
C LYS A 95 3.27 2.98 -8.50
N CYS A 96 3.16 4.29 -8.35
CA CYS A 96 2.30 5.12 -9.19
C CYS A 96 2.72 5.07 -10.66
N ALA A 97 4.02 5.11 -10.94
CA ALA A 97 4.55 5.00 -12.29
C ALA A 97 4.27 3.63 -12.92
N LEU A 98 4.44 2.53 -12.19
CA LEU A 98 4.15 1.17 -12.65
C LEU A 98 2.72 1.06 -13.17
N VAL A 99 1.74 1.46 -12.37
CA VAL A 99 0.32 1.38 -12.73
C VAL A 99 -0.15 2.55 -13.63
N GLY A 100 0.76 3.42 -14.04
CA GLY A 100 0.49 4.49 -15.03
C GLY A 100 -0.32 5.66 -14.49
N LEU A 101 -0.28 5.91 -13.18
CA LEU A 101 -0.94 7.07 -12.58
C LEU A 101 -0.09 8.36 -12.75
N PRO A 102 -0.74 9.51 -12.95
CA PRO A 102 -0.05 10.79 -13.12
C PRO A 102 0.36 11.39 -11.77
N TYR A 103 1.08 10.61 -10.96
CA TYR A 103 1.54 11.02 -9.64
C TYR A 103 3.04 10.84 -9.46
N GLY A 104 3.64 11.77 -8.71
CA GLY A 104 4.86 11.50 -7.96
C GLY A 104 4.53 10.80 -6.64
N GLY A 105 5.56 10.31 -5.93
CA GLY A 105 5.37 9.73 -4.61
C GLY A 105 5.56 10.75 -3.50
N ALA A 106 4.73 10.66 -2.47
CA ALA A 106 4.94 11.31 -1.19
C ALA A 106 4.64 10.35 -0.04
N LYS A 107 5.12 10.71 1.12
CA LYS A 107 4.73 10.08 2.38
C LYS A 107 4.83 11.12 3.49
N GLY A 108 3.98 10.98 4.50
CA GLY A 108 4.04 11.80 5.69
C GLY A 108 3.79 10.99 6.95
N GLY A 109 3.90 11.64 8.08
CA GLY A 109 3.57 11.01 9.35
C GLY A 109 3.86 11.89 10.56
N ILE A 110 3.39 11.43 11.70
CA ILE A 110 3.67 12.00 13.01
C ILE A 110 4.20 10.89 13.90
N ARG A 111 5.25 11.18 14.65
CA ARG A 111 5.77 10.28 15.71
C ARG A 111 4.85 10.34 16.91
N VAL A 112 3.84 9.48 16.94
CA VAL A 112 2.82 9.40 17.99
C VAL A 112 2.23 8.00 18.05
N ASP A 113 1.85 7.55 19.23
CA ASP A 113 0.95 6.39 19.38
C ASP A 113 -0.49 6.91 19.42
N PRO A 114 -1.30 6.71 18.36
CA PRO A 114 -2.67 7.21 18.33
C PRO A 114 -3.59 6.53 19.35
N SER A 115 -3.22 5.36 19.89
CA SER A 115 -3.97 4.67 20.93
C SER A 115 -3.74 5.26 22.33
N ALA A 116 -2.64 6.00 22.51
CA ALA A 116 -2.26 6.63 23.76
C ALA A 116 -2.80 8.05 23.94
N ILE A 117 -3.56 8.56 22.97
CA ILE A 117 -4.16 9.90 23.00
C ILE A 117 -5.68 9.82 22.79
N SER A 118 -6.41 10.78 23.35
CA SER A 118 -7.86 10.84 23.19
C SER A 118 -8.27 11.20 21.75
N LYS A 119 -9.54 10.95 21.41
CA LYS A 119 -10.07 11.35 20.10
C LYS A 119 -9.98 12.88 19.90
N ARG A 120 -10.16 13.67 20.97
CA ARG A 120 -10.04 15.14 20.92
C ARG A 120 -8.59 15.56 20.65
N GLU A 121 -7.65 14.93 21.33
CA GLU A 121 -6.21 15.17 21.11
C GLU A 121 -5.78 14.74 19.71
N LEU A 122 -6.27 13.57 19.21
CA LEU A 122 -6.00 13.11 17.86
C LEU A 122 -6.54 14.07 16.79
N GLU A 123 -7.74 14.62 16.99
CA GLU A 123 -8.29 15.65 16.11
C GLU A 123 -7.44 16.91 16.12
N ALA A 124 -7.09 17.42 17.31
CA ALA A 124 -6.25 18.61 17.45
C ALA A 124 -4.88 18.43 16.79
N LEU A 125 -4.25 17.26 16.96
CA LEU A 125 -2.98 16.92 16.36
C LEU A 125 -3.07 16.81 14.83
N SER A 126 -4.14 16.18 14.33
CA SER A 126 -4.39 16.05 12.89
C SER A 126 -4.58 17.42 12.24
N ARG A 127 -5.41 18.27 12.82
CA ARG A 127 -5.63 19.64 12.34
C ARG A 127 -4.36 20.49 12.39
N ARG A 128 -3.58 20.36 13.46
CA ARG A 128 -2.29 21.05 13.60
C ARG A 128 -1.29 20.61 12.53
N TYR A 129 -1.15 19.32 12.30
CA TYR A 129 -0.30 18.80 11.23
C TYR A 129 -0.72 19.36 9.86
N MET A 130 -2.01 19.31 9.55
CA MET A 130 -2.49 19.83 8.27
C MET A 130 -2.24 21.33 8.13
N GLN A 131 -2.45 22.11 9.18
CA GLN A 131 -2.20 23.56 9.18
C GLN A 131 -0.74 23.88 8.83
N GLU A 132 0.22 23.15 9.40
CA GLU A 132 1.65 23.34 9.10
C GLU A 132 2.00 22.89 7.68
N MET A 133 1.24 21.93 7.11
CA MET A 133 1.47 21.42 5.76
C MET A 133 0.86 22.29 4.65
N ILE A 134 -0.13 23.16 4.93
CA ILE A 134 -0.82 23.97 3.92
C ILE A 134 0.10 24.67 2.90
N PRO A 135 1.25 25.25 3.28
CA PRO A 135 2.15 25.89 2.32
C PRO A 135 2.78 24.95 1.29
N PHE A 136 2.77 23.62 1.55
CA PHE A 136 3.51 22.63 0.79
C PHE A 136 2.62 21.63 0.07
N VAL A 137 1.33 21.56 0.43
CA VAL A 137 0.36 20.59 -0.11
C VAL A 137 -0.72 21.30 -0.91
N GLY A 138 -1.42 20.55 -1.73
CA GLY A 138 -2.52 21.08 -2.54
C GLY A 138 -3.01 20.05 -3.55
N PRO A 139 -4.22 20.20 -4.09
CA PRO A 139 -4.81 19.27 -5.06
C PRO A 139 -3.93 19.02 -6.29
N HIS A 140 -3.12 20.00 -6.68
CA HIS A 140 -2.22 19.94 -7.84
C HIS A 140 -0.72 19.87 -7.45
N THR A 141 -0.41 19.79 -6.15
CA THR A 141 0.96 19.76 -5.64
C THR A 141 1.26 18.47 -4.89
N ASP A 142 0.45 18.15 -3.88
CA ASP A 142 0.64 16.97 -3.01
C ASP A 142 -0.68 16.58 -2.37
N VAL A 143 -1.20 15.41 -2.69
CA VAL A 143 -2.50 14.89 -2.25
C VAL A 143 -2.28 13.84 -1.16
N MET A 144 -2.86 14.07 0.02
CA MET A 144 -2.72 13.17 1.16
C MET A 144 -3.68 11.97 1.10
N ALA A 145 -3.37 10.94 1.86
CA ALA A 145 -4.18 9.72 2.00
C ALA A 145 -3.99 9.12 3.40
N PRO A 146 -4.86 8.18 3.82
CA PRO A 146 -4.65 7.46 5.07
C PRO A 146 -3.51 6.43 4.97
N ASP A 147 -2.98 6.08 6.13
CA ASP A 147 -1.97 5.03 6.33
C ASP A 147 -2.15 4.44 7.75
N MET A 148 -1.18 3.66 8.23
CA MET A 148 -1.19 3.13 9.59
C MET A 148 -1.44 4.25 10.62
N GLY A 149 -2.34 4.01 11.56
CA GLY A 149 -2.71 4.97 12.62
C GLY A 149 -3.57 6.15 12.16
N THR A 150 -3.95 6.22 10.89
CA THR A 150 -4.91 7.21 10.35
C THR A 150 -6.04 6.51 9.60
N ASN A 151 -7.17 7.20 9.45
CA ASN A 151 -8.38 6.66 8.85
C ASN A 151 -9.18 7.74 8.11
N GLU A 152 -10.36 7.38 7.66
CA GLU A 152 -11.29 8.28 6.94
C GLU A 152 -11.61 9.55 7.76
N GLN A 153 -11.74 9.42 9.09
CA GLN A 153 -12.03 10.56 9.96
C GLN A 153 -10.86 11.55 10.01
N VAL A 154 -9.62 11.07 10.07
CA VAL A 154 -8.42 11.91 10.01
C VAL A 154 -8.37 12.65 8.67
N MET A 155 -8.71 11.97 7.56
CA MET A 155 -8.78 12.60 6.25
C MET A 155 -9.86 13.68 6.18
N ALA A 156 -11.01 13.46 6.81
CA ALA A 156 -12.04 14.49 6.93
C ALA A 156 -11.54 15.72 7.70
N TRP A 157 -10.79 15.55 8.80
CA TRP A 157 -10.19 16.67 9.53
C TRP A 157 -9.10 17.40 8.72
N PHE A 158 -8.31 16.69 7.95
CA PHE A 158 -7.32 17.30 7.04
C PHE A 158 -8.03 18.15 5.97
N MET A 159 -9.05 17.59 5.32
CA MET A 159 -9.82 18.27 4.30
C MET A 159 -10.50 19.52 4.85
N ASP A 160 -11.16 19.41 6.00
CA ASP A 160 -11.84 20.53 6.65
C ASP A 160 -10.86 21.65 7.01
N THR A 161 -9.71 21.31 7.63
CA THR A 161 -8.68 22.29 8.00
C THR A 161 -8.14 23.04 6.78
N TYR A 162 -7.85 22.33 5.68
CA TYR A 162 -7.41 22.94 4.43
C TYR A 162 -8.50 23.83 3.82
N SER A 163 -9.75 23.35 3.81
CA SER A 163 -10.90 24.05 3.26
C SER A 163 -11.20 25.35 3.99
N MET A 164 -11.11 25.34 5.32
CA MET A 164 -11.26 26.55 6.15
C MET A 164 -10.23 27.62 5.76
N TYR A 165 -8.98 27.23 5.55
CA TYR A 165 -7.91 28.14 5.14
C TYR A 165 -8.14 28.70 3.73
N GLN A 166 -8.69 27.88 2.81
CA GLN A 166 -8.98 28.28 1.43
C GLN A 166 -10.28 29.08 1.28
N GLY A 167 -11.12 29.14 2.32
CA GLY A 167 -12.42 29.81 2.29
C GLY A 167 -13.46 29.11 1.40
N ARG A 168 -13.23 27.85 1.01
CA ARG A 168 -14.14 26.99 0.25
C ARG A 168 -13.87 25.52 0.54
N THR A 169 -14.82 24.65 0.29
CA THR A 169 -14.60 23.21 0.37
C THR A 169 -13.65 22.75 -0.74
N VAL A 170 -12.60 22.01 -0.37
CA VAL A 170 -11.58 21.47 -1.27
C VAL A 170 -11.46 19.97 -1.01
N THR A 171 -12.37 19.19 -1.60
CA THR A 171 -12.44 17.73 -1.37
C THR A 171 -11.23 17.00 -1.94
N GLU A 172 -10.68 17.52 -3.02
CA GLU A 172 -9.57 16.95 -3.79
C GLU A 172 -8.20 17.03 -3.11
N ILE A 173 -8.10 17.67 -1.92
CA ILE A 173 -6.82 17.76 -1.16
C ILE A 173 -6.41 16.44 -0.53
N VAL A 174 -7.35 15.57 -0.24
CA VAL A 174 -7.14 14.25 0.37
C VAL A 174 -7.93 13.19 -0.37
N THR A 175 -7.52 11.92 -0.21
CA THR A 175 -8.31 10.77 -0.62
C THR A 175 -8.45 9.78 0.53
N GLY A 176 -9.43 8.87 0.44
CA GLY A 176 -9.78 7.96 1.54
C GLY A 176 -10.58 8.65 2.63
N LYS A 177 -11.31 9.71 2.29
CA LYS A 177 -12.27 10.36 3.17
C LYS A 177 -13.60 9.62 3.16
N PRO A 178 -14.50 9.86 4.15
CA PRO A 178 -15.85 9.29 4.15
C PRO A 178 -16.62 9.63 2.87
N VAL A 179 -17.45 8.70 2.39
CA VAL A 179 -18.32 8.92 1.21
C VAL A 179 -19.19 10.15 1.40
N SER A 180 -19.72 10.37 2.62
CA SER A 180 -20.50 11.58 2.98
C SER A 180 -19.73 12.91 2.85
N SER A 181 -18.41 12.84 2.70
CA SER A 181 -17.52 13.99 2.56
C SER A 181 -16.83 14.05 1.19
N GLY A 182 -17.36 13.35 0.19
CA GLY A 182 -16.80 13.29 -1.16
C GLY A 182 -15.86 12.11 -1.40
N GLY A 183 -15.84 11.11 -0.51
CA GLY A 183 -15.11 9.85 -0.74
C GLY A 183 -15.76 9.02 -1.84
N THR A 184 -14.98 8.16 -2.50
CA THR A 184 -15.49 7.31 -3.58
C THR A 184 -15.91 5.94 -3.09
N LEU A 185 -16.94 5.37 -3.73
CA LEU A 185 -17.39 4.00 -3.49
C LEU A 185 -16.28 3.00 -3.86
N GLY A 186 -16.24 1.86 -3.16
CA GLY A 186 -15.26 0.79 -3.40
C GLY A 186 -13.84 1.09 -2.91
N ARG A 187 -13.54 2.27 -2.34
CA ARG A 187 -12.18 2.64 -1.90
C ARG A 187 -11.67 1.75 -0.77
N ARG A 188 -12.54 1.38 0.15
CA ARG A 188 -12.18 0.55 1.31
C ARG A 188 -11.76 -0.85 0.88
N GLU A 189 -12.48 -1.41 -0.07
CA GLU A 189 -12.32 -2.76 -0.60
C GLU A 189 -11.19 -2.87 -1.63
N ALA A 190 -10.86 -1.78 -2.32
CA ALA A 190 -10.02 -1.74 -3.52
C ALA A 190 -8.72 -2.54 -3.41
N THR A 191 -7.98 -2.39 -2.31
CA THR A 191 -6.71 -3.10 -2.17
C THR A 191 -6.91 -4.62 -2.14
N GLY A 192 -7.84 -5.10 -1.31
CA GLY A 192 -8.14 -6.53 -1.19
C GLY A 192 -8.74 -7.11 -2.47
N ARG A 193 -9.68 -6.41 -3.11
CA ARG A 193 -10.25 -6.78 -4.41
C ARG A 193 -9.19 -6.86 -5.50
N GLY A 194 -8.27 -5.87 -5.56
CA GLY A 194 -7.17 -5.87 -6.50
C GLY A 194 -6.22 -7.06 -6.33
N VAL A 195 -5.88 -7.41 -5.09
CA VAL A 195 -5.10 -8.62 -4.76
C VAL A 195 -5.79 -9.88 -5.28
N ALA A 196 -7.07 -10.06 -4.97
CA ALA A 196 -7.85 -11.21 -5.40
C ALA A 196 -7.99 -11.28 -6.93
N HIS A 197 -8.25 -10.13 -7.59
CA HIS A 197 -8.34 -10.04 -9.04
C HIS A 197 -7.04 -10.49 -9.73
N LEU A 198 -5.89 -10.00 -9.27
CA LEU A 198 -4.59 -10.39 -9.84
C LEU A 198 -4.26 -11.85 -9.54
N ALA A 199 -4.58 -12.37 -8.35
CA ALA A 199 -4.44 -13.78 -8.02
C ALA A 199 -5.29 -14.67 -8.96
N LYS A 200 -6.57 -14.33 -9.17
CA LYS A 200 -7.45 -15.00 -10.14
C LYS A 200 -6.86 -15.00 -11.55
N ARG A 201 -6.29 -13.88 -11.97
CA ARG A 201 -5.67 -13.75 -13.27
C ARG A 201 -4.50 -14.72 -13.45
N VAL A 202 -3.60 -14.80 -12.46
CA VAL A 202 -2.49 -15.77 -12.45
C VAL A 202 -3.00 -17.20 -12.44
N MET A 203 -4.00 -17.51 -11.62
CA MET A 203 -4.60 -18.85 -11.56
C MET A 203 -5.15 -19.30 -12.92
N ASN A 204 -5.83 -18.39 -13.65
CA ASN A 204 -6.31 -18.65 -14.99
C ASN A 204 -5.15 -18.91 -15.96
N GLN A 205 -4.05 -18.14 -15.88
CA GLN A 205 -2.85 -18.34 -16.69
C GLN A 205 -2.18 -19.69 -16.40
N LEU A 206 -2.18 -20.14 -15.15
CA LEU A 206 -1.66 -21.44 -14.72
C LEU A 206 -2.65 -22.60 -14.90
N SER A 207 -3.83 -22.33 -15.48
CA SER A 207 -4.92 -23.32 -15.68
C SER A 207 -5.37 -23.99 -14.37
N ILE A 208 -5.38 -23.23 -13.25
CA ILE A 208 -5.90 -23.70 -11.97
C ILE A 208 -7.41 -23.55 -11.94
N ASN A 209 -8.13 -24.64 -11.64
CA ASN A 209 -9.59 -24.62 -11.54
C ASN A 209 -10.02 -23.91 -10.26
N LEU A 210 -10.64 -22.74 -10.39
CA LEU A 210 -11.02 -21.87 -9.25
C LEU A 210 -11.95 -22.59 -8.26
N ASN A 211 -12.90 -23.39 -8.71
CA ASN A 211 -13.90 -24.07 -7.86
C ASN A 211 -13.30 -25.14 -6.92
N ASN A 212 -12.08 -25.59 -7.18
CA ASN A 212 -11.36 -26.56 -6.34
C ASN A 212 -10.13 -25.96 -5.66
N ALA A 213 -9.83 -24.71 -5.96
CA ALA A 213 -8.64 -24.05 -5.46
C ALA A 213 -8.80 -23.58 -4.02
N THR A 214 -7.68 -23.53 -3.33
CA THR A 214 -7.61 -23.14 -1.91
C THR A 214 -6.80 -21.86 -1.74
N ALA A 215 -7.20 -21.05 -0.76
CA ALA A 215 -6.49 -19.83 -0.40
C ALA A 215 -6.18 -19.78 1.10
N VAL A 216 -5.01 -19.23 1.43
CA VAL A 216 -4.57 -18.93 2.79
C VAL A 216 -4.27 -17.44 2.88
N ILE A 217 -4.80 -16.77 3.91
CA ILE A 217 -4.67 -15.34 4.11
C ILE A 217 -4.00 -15.06 5.45
N GLN A 218 -2.81 -14.48 5.43
CA GLN A 218 -2.18 -14.00 6.65
C GLN A 218 -2.51 -12.51 6.85
N GLY A 219 -3.19 -12.21 7.95
CA GLY A 219 -3.73 -10.88 8.23
C GLY A 219 -5.19 -10.75 7.79
N PHE A 220 -6.11 -10.55 8.77
CA PHE A 220 -7.54 -10.40 8.52
C PHE A 220 -8.02 -8.96 8.78
N GLY A 221 -7.14 -7.99 8.48
CA GLY A 221 -7.45 -6.56 8.44
C GLY A 221 -8.14 -6.17 7.12
N ASN A 222 -8.11 -4.87 6.80
CA ASN A 222 -8.81 -4.34 5.63
C ASN A 222 -8.42 -5.04 4.30
N VAL A 223 -7.13 -5.28 4.06
CA VAL A 223 -6.68 -5.93 2.82
C VAL A 223 -7.04 -7.41 2.79
N GLY A 224 -6.69 -8.14 3.85
CA GLY A 224 -6.86 -9.60 3.88
C GLY A 224 -8.32 -10.03 3.91
N SER A 225 -9.19 -9.35 4.67
CA SER A 225 -10.62 -9.69 4.74
C SER A 225 -11.33 -9.50 3.39
N TYR A 226 -11.07 -8.39 2.70
CA TYR A 226 -11.66 -8.17 1.37
C TYR A 226 -11.02 -9.05 0.30
N ALA A 227 -9.72 -9.38 0.39
CA ALA A 227 -9.11 -10.37 -0.48
C ALA A 227 -9.74 -11.75 -0.30
N ALA A 228 -9.95 -12.18 0.96
CA ALA A 228 -10.62 -13.44 1.29
C ALA A 228 -12.06 -13.50 0.72
N LEU A 229 -12.84 -12.42 0.95
CA LEU A 229 -14.23 -12.34 0.46
C LEU A 229 -14.29 -12.42 -1.06
N GLU A 230 -13.44 -11.69 -1.75
CA GLU A 230 -13.41 -11.67 -3.21
C GLU A 230 -12.92 -12.99 -3.80
N LEU A 231 -11.88 -13.63 -3.22
CA LEU A 231 -11.44 -14.97 -3.63
C LEU A 231 -12.55 -16.01 -3.44
N GLN A 232 -13.30 -15.94 -2.33
CA GLN A 232 -14.45 -16.82 -2.09
C GLN A 232 -15.55 -16.58 -3.14
N SER A 233 -15.81 -15.34 -3.54
CA SER A 233 -16.78 -15.01 -4.60
C SER A 233 -16.41 -15.60 -5.96
N PHE A 234 -15.13 -15.82 -6.22
CA PHE A 234 -14.62 -16.49 -7.41
C PHE A 234 -14.71 -18.03 -7.36
N GLY A 235 -15.15 -18.59 -6.22
CA GLY A 235 -15.33 -20.01 -6.01
C GLY A 235 -14.19 -20.71 -5.27
N LEU A 236 -13.17 -19.99 -4.80
CA LEU A 236 -12.10 -20.57 -4.01
C LEU A 236 -12.56 -20.88 -2.59
N LYS A 237 -11.96 -21.90 -2.01
CA LYS A 237 -12.07 -22.18 -0.58
C LYS A 237 -10.98 -21.41 0.17
N VAL A 238 -11.35 -20.43 0.97
CA VAL A 238 -10.42 -19.84 1.94
C VAL A 238 -10.31 -20.78 3.12
N ILE A 239 -9.23 -21.54 3.19
CA ILE A 239 -9.04 -22.60 4.18
C ILE A 239 -8.38 -22.14 5.47
N ALA A 240 -7.66 -21.01 5.44
CA ALA A 240 -7.05 -20.46 6.65
C ALA A 240 -6.97 -18.93 6.59
N VAL A 241 -7.15 -18.32 7.77
CA VAL A 241 -6.92 -16.90 8.00
C VAL A 241 -6.21 -16.69 9.33
N SER A 242 -5.44 -15.60 9.46
CA SER A 242 -4.86 -15.20 10.75
C SER A 242 -4.92 -13.71 10.98
N ASP A 243 -4.88 -13.31 12.25
CA ASP A 243 -4.62 -11.93 12.68
C ASP A 243 -3.62 -11.92 13.85
N HIS A 244 -3.49 -10.76 14.52
CA HIS A 244 -2.61 -10.59 15.68
C HIS A 244 -3.02 -11.38 16.91
N THR A 245 -4.23 -11.95 16.94
CA THR A 245 -4.78 -12.71 18.07
C THR A 245 -4.71 -14.22 17.87
N GLY A 246 -4.52 -14.70 16.63
CA GLY A 246 -4.45 -16.12 16.33
C GLY A 246 -4.71 -16.46 14.88
N ALA A 247 -4.94 -17.75 14.63
CA ALA A 247 -5.25 -18.27 13.31
C ALA A 247 -6.39 -19.29 13.35
N LEU A 248 -7.14 -19.37 12.26
CA LEU A 248 -8.23 -20.31 12.05
C LEU A 248 -7.98 -21.14 10.79
N TYR A 249 -8.33 -22.42 10.83
CA TYR A 249 -8.18 -23.34 9.71
C TYR A 249 -9.40 -24.24 9.58
N ASP A 250 -9.91 -24.37 8.35
CA ASP A 250 -10.92 -25.37 7.96
C ASP A 250 -10.65 -25.84 6.51
N ALA A 251 -10.33 -27.11 6.33
CA ALA A 251 -10.13 -27.69 5.00
C ALA A 251 -11.39 -27.65 4.11
N ALA A 252 -12.58 -27.55 4.69
CA ALA A 252 -13.83 -27.39 3.96
C ALA A 252 -14.07 -25.97 3.44
N GLY A 253 -13.33 -25.00 3.99
CA GLY A 253 -13.45 -23.57 3.73
C GLY A 253 -14.14 -22.83 4.87
N LEU A 254 -13.60 -21.67 5.24
CA LEU A 254 -14.10 -20.80 6.32
C LEU A 254 -15.29 -19.96 5.84
N ASP A 255 -16.19 -19.63 6.77
CA ASP A 255 -17.28 -18.66 6.54
C ASP A 255 -16.71 -17.22 6.61
N ILE A 256 -16.27 -16.68 5.49
CA ILE A 256 -15.66 -15.35 5.43
C ILE A 256 -16.63 -14.22 5.79
N PRO A 257 -17.89 -14.19 5.30
CA PRO A 257 -18.86 -13.21 5.76
C PRO A 257 -19.08 -13.22 7.28
N GLY A 258 -19.23 -14.42 7.89
CA GLY A 258 -19.36 -14.57 9.34
C GLY A 258 -18.12 -14.06 10.09
N LEU A 259 -16.91 -14.35 9.60
CA LEU A 259 -15.66 -13.84 10.16
C LEU A 259 -15.56 -12.31 10.09
N MET A 260 -15.94 -11.70 8.96
CA MET A 260 -15.96 -10.26 8.79
C MET A 260 -16.97 -9.59 9.75
N GLN A 261 -18.14 -10.19 9.94
CA GLN A 261 -19.13 -9.71 10.93
C GLN A 261 -18.55 -9.78 12.35
N HIS A 262 -17.95 -10.92 12.72
CA HIS A 262 -17.32 -11.10 14.02
C HIS A 262 -16.21 -10.08 14.28
N THR A 263 -15.28 -9.94 13.35
CA THR A 263 -14.17 -8.97 13.49
C THR A 263 -14.66 -7.52 13.49
N GLY A 264 -15.74 -7.23 12.78
CA GLY A 264 -16.38 -5.90 12.82
C GLY A 264 -16.96 -5.56 14.21
N LEU A 265 -17.43 -6.56 14.96
CA LEU A 265 -17.99 -6.40 16.31
C LEU A 265 -16.92 -6.45 17.42
N HIS A 266 -15.92 -7.32 17.27
CA HIS A 266 -14.96 -7.66 18.33
C HIS A 266 -13.54 -7.14 18.05
N GLY A 267 -13.26 -6.61 16.84
CA GLY A 267 -11.95 -6.06 16.47
C GLY A 267 -10.89 -7.09 16.11
N SER A 268 -11.18 -8.41 16.26
CA SER A 268 -10.21 -9.49 16.01
C SER A 268 -10.89 -10.83 15.75
N LEU A 269 -10.10 -11.85 15.35
CA LEU A 269 -10.56 -13.24 15.18
C LEU A 269 -10.77 -13.97 16.51
N ALA A 270 -10.25 -13.44 17.63
CA ALA A 270 -10.36 -14.08 18.95
C ALA A 270 -11.81 -14.40 19.32
N GLY A 271 -12.03 -15.62 19.78
CA GLY A 271 -13.34 -16.06 20.25
C GLY A 271 -14.34 -16.46 19.17
N TYR A 272 -14.00 -16.42 17.87
CA TYR A 272 -14.89 -16.86 16.81
C TYR A 272 -15.18 -18.37 16.92
N SER A 273 -14.15 -19.20 16.99
CA SER A 273 -14.28 -20.64 17.15
C SER A 273 -13.00 -21.28 17.68
N ASN A 274 -13.09 -21.95 18.83
CA ASN A 274 -11.97 -22.72 19.38
C ASN A 274 -11.70 -24.02 18.60
N GLN A 275 -12.71 -24.56 17.89
CA GLN A 275 -12.57 -25.80 17.10
C GLN A 275 -11.79 -25.58 15.82
N LEU A 276 -11.79 -24.35 15.28
CA LEU A 276 -11.08 -23.98 14.07
C LEU A 276 -9.70 -23.36 14.36
N ALA A 277 -9.34 -23.14 15.63
CA ALA A 277 -8.07 -22.55 16.00
C ALA A 277 -6.89 -23.44 15.57
N CYS A 278 -5.88 -22.82 14.96
CA CYS A 278 -4.63 -23.47 14.57
C CYS A 278 -3.43 -22.63 15.00
N ASP A 279 -2.23 -23.21 14.87
CA ASP A 279 -0.99 -22.51 15.20
C ASP A 279 -0.69 -21.39 14.16
N PRO A 280 -0.66 -20.11 14.57
CA PRO A 280 -0.35 -19.00 13.67
C PRO A 280 1.02 -19.13 12.98
N ALA A 281 1.99 -19.82 13.59
CA ALA A 281 3.32 -20.01 13.01
C ALA A 281 3.30 -20.89 11.74
N THR A 282 2.26 -21.69 11.55
CA THR A 282 2.14 -22.58 10.40
C THR A 282 1.45 -21.93 9.20
N ILE A 283 0.80 -20.77 9.37
CA ILE A 283 -0.10 -20.19 8.39
C ILE A 283 0.55 -19.98 7.01
N LEU A 284 1.79 -19.49 6.98
CA LEU A 284 2.51 -19.21 5.73
C LEU A 284 2.96 -20.49 5.00
N THR A 285 3.06 -21.61 5.70
CA THR A 285 3.58 -22.87 5.14
C THR A 285 2.49 -23.92 4.88
N LEU A 286 1.22 -23.56 5.11
CA LEU A 286 0.09 -24.42 4.77
C LEU A 286 0.04 -24.64 3.24
N PRO A 287 -0.19 -25.88 2.78
CA PRO A 287 -0.42 -26.13 1.36
C PRO A 287 -1.68 -25.42 0.86
N CYS A 288 -1.51 -24.64 -0.20
CA CYS A 288 -2.63 -23.94 -0.84
C CYS A 288 -2.28 -23.56 -2.29
N ASP A 289 -3.28 -23.19 -3.08
CA ASP A 289 -3.05 -22.65 -4.41
C ASP A 289 -2.64 -21.18 -4.37
N VAL A 290 -3.27 -20.38 -3.50
CA VAL A 290 -2.99 -18.96 -3.34
C VAL A 290 -2.64 -18.66 -1.89
N LEU A 291 -1.48 -18.04 -1.66
CA LEU A 291 -1.09 -17.46 -0.37
C LEU A 291 -1.11 -15.93 -0.47
N VAL A 292 -1.80 -15.28 0.47
CA VAL A 292 -1.88 -13.81 0.56
C VAL A 292 -1.30 -13.34 1.90
N PRO A 293 -0.02 -12.95 1.97
CA PRO A 293 0.51 -12.23 3.11
C PRO A 293 -0.01 -10.78 3.09
N ALA A 294 -0.93 -10.45 4.01
CA ALA A 294 -1.62 -9.16 4.09
C ALA A 294 -1.57 -8.52 5.49
N ALA A 295 -0.63 -8.97 6.34
CA ALA A 295 -0.47 -8.45 7.70
C ALA A 295 0.65 -7.43 7.80
N MET A 296 1.90 -7.88 7.85
CA MET A 296 3.08 -7.07 8.19
C MET A 296 4.18 -7.22 7.16
N GLU A 297 5.12 -6.28 7.21
CA GLU A 297 6.37 -6.37 6.47
C GLU A 297 7.28 -7.49 7.02
N ARG A 298 8.15 -8.03 6.14
CA ARG A 298 9.25 -8.96 6.49
C ARG A 298 8.81 -10.26 7.18
N VAL A 299 7.60 -10.74 6.91
CA VAL A 299 7.08 -12.00 7.47
C VAL A 299 7.56 -13.25 6.72
N ILE A 300 8.05 -13.08 5.49
CA ILE A 300 8.64 -14.15 4.67
C ILE A 300 10.14 -13.90 4.61
N ASP A 301 10.89 -14.64 5.43
CA ASP A 301 12.35 -14.72 5.37
C ASP A 301 12.81 -15.87 4.45
N ALA A 302 14.13 -16.06 4.30
CA ALA A 302 14.68 -17.10 3.42
C ALA A 302 14.21 -18.52 3.81
N GLN A 303 14.13 -18.83 5.11
CA GLN A 303 13.70 -20.15 5.60
C GLN A 303 12.21 -20.38 5.31
N THR A 304 11.39 -19.38 5.54
CA THR A 304 9.96 -19.40 5.20
C THR A 304 9.78 -19.55 3.69
N ALA A 305 10.53 -18.80 2.87
CA ALA A 305 10.47 -18.87 1.42
C ALA A 305 10.80 -20.26 0.86
N GLU A 306 11.78 -20.97 1.46
CA GLU A 306 12.09 -22.38 1.13
C GLU A 306 10.92 -23.32 1.44
N SER A 307 10.14 -23.00 2.49
CA SER A 307 9.07 -23.86 3.03
C SER A 307 7.69 -23.56 2.44
N LEU A 308 7.54 -22.52 1.62
CA LEU A 308 6.26 -22.17 0.98
C LEU A 308 5.74 -23.30 0.10
N LYS A 309 4.42 -23.56 0.18
CA LYS A 309 3.73 -24.64 -0.54
C LYS A 309 2.56 -24.08 -1.37
N CYS A 310 2.64 -22.84 -1.79
CA CYS A 310 1.65 -22.21 -2.67
C CYS A 310 2.11 -22.25 -4.13
N ARG A 311 1.17 -22.10 -5.06
CA ARG A 311 1.42 -21.91 -6.50
C ARG A 311 1.43 -20.43 -6.87
N VAL A 312 0.66 -19.62 -6.14
CA VAL A 312 0.57 -18.16 -6.32
C VAL A 312 0.86 -17.50 -4.98
N LEU A 313 1.86 -16.65 -4.94
CA LEU A 313 2.15 -15.76 -3.81
C LEU A 313 1.72 -14.35 -4.18
N ALA A 314 0.62 -13.85 -3.59
CA ALA A 314 0.04 -12.54 -3.87
C ALA A 314 0.29 -11.60 -2.69
N GLU A 315 1.26 -10.70 -2.80
CA GLU A 315 1.69 -9.83 -1.72
C GLU A 315 0.71 -8.69 -1.44
N GLY A 316 -0.18 -8.90 -0.48
CA GLY A 316 -1.16 -7.89 -0.05
C GLY A 316 -0.59 -6.82 0.88
N ALA A 317 0.36 -7.17 1.75
CA ALA A 317 1.09 -6.23 2.59
C ALA A 317 2.21 -5.52 1.80
N ASN A 318 2.75 -4.43 2.34
CA ASN A 318 3.94 -3.79 1.78
C ASN A 318 5.20 -4.49 2.32
N GLY A 319 6.10 -4.90 1.41
CA GLY A 319 7.37 -5.53 1.75
C GLY A 319 7.26 -6.78 2.64
N PRO A 320 6.32 -7.72 2.40
CA PRO A 320 6.17 -8.89 3.25
C PRO A 320 7.35 -9.85 3.14
N THR A 321 8.09 -9.79 2.05
CA THR A 321 9.23 -10.65 1.71
C THR A 321 10.54 -9.92 1.94
N THR A 322 11.49 -10.56 2.62
CA THR A 322 12.84 -10.00 2.83
C THR A 322 13.69 -10.14 1.56
N PRO A 323 14.75 -9.32 1.39
CA PRO A 323 15.65 -9.45 0.23
C PRO A 323 16.26 -10.83 0.06
N ASP A 324 16.59 -11.50 1.17
CA ASP A 324 17.15 -12.88 1.14
C ASP A 324 16.09 -13.90 0.67
N ALA A 325 14.84 -13.70 1.08
CA ALA A 325 13.73 -14.52 0.61
C ALA A 325 13.44 -14.31 -0.89
N ASP A 326 13.60 -13.10 -1.40
CA ASP A 326 13.47 -12.82 -2.84
C ASP A 326 14.45 -13.66 -3.66
N LEU A 327 15.71 -13.81 -3.21
CA LEU A 327 16.70 -14.66 -3.88
C LEU A 327 16.32 -16.16 -3.89
N VAL A 328 15.60 -16.61 -2.86
CA VAL A 328 15.05 -17.98 -2.82
C VAL A 328 13.89 -18.10 -3.80
N LEU A 329 12.96 -17.14 -3.80
CA LEU A 329 11.79 -17.14 -4.69
C LEU A 329 12.16 -16.99 -6.16
N GLU A 330 13.22 -16.26 -6.49
CA GLU A 330 13.77 -16.21 -7.86
C GLU A 330 14.20 -17.57 -8.38
N LYS A 331 14.75 -18.45 -7.52
CA LYS A 331 15.11 -19.83 -7.89
C LYS A 331 13.89 -20.75 -8.01
N ARG A 332 12.78 -20.38 -7.41
CA ARG A 332 11.52 -21.13 -7.37
C ARG A 332 10.43 -20.57 -8.29
N GLN A 333 10.78 -19.68 -9.22
CA GLN A 333 9.78 -19.02 -10.08
C GLN A 333 9.03 -19.98 -11.02
N ASP A 334 9.56 -21.18 -11.28
CA ASP A 334 8.86 -22.24 -12.00
C ASP A 334 7.80 -22.95 -11.13
N GLU A 335 7.90 -22.86 -9.80
CA GLU A 335 6.96 -23.46 -8.84
C GLU A 335 5.95 -22.45 -8.32
N ILE A 336 6.41 -21.22 -8.01
CA ILE A 336 5.65 -20.17 -7.36
C ILE A 336 5.60 -18.92 -8.25
N PHE A 337 4.40 -18.55 -8.68
CA PHE A 337 4.19 -17.27 -9.35
C PHE A 337 4.05 -16.17 -8.30
N LEU A 338 5.06 -15.32 -8.17
CA LEU A 338 5.03 -14.16 -7.28
C LEU A 338 4.38 -12.96 -7.99
N ILE A 339 3.33 -12.39 -7.34
CA ILE A 339 2.78 -11.06 -7.68
C ILE A 339 3.35 -10.08 -6.65
N PRO A 340 4.33 -9.23 -7.02
CA PRO A 340 5.02 -8.38 -6.05
C PRO A 340 4.11 -7.26 -5.52
N ASP A 341 4.32 -6.87 -4.28
CA ASP A 341 3.52 -5.89 -3.53
C ASP A 341 3.33 -4.57 -4.26
N ILE A 342 4.37 -4.09 -4.95
CA ILE A 342 4.32 -2.84 -5.73
C ILE A 342 3.22 -2.85 -6.80
N LEU A 343 2.81 -4.02 -7.29
CA LEU A 343 1.66 -4.21 -8.17
C LEU A 343 0.45 -4.75 -7.41
N CYS A 344 0.65 -5.80 -6.62
CA CYS A 344 -0.42 -6.60 -6.03
C CYS A 344 -1.39 -5.77 -5.19
N ASN A 345 -0.87 -4.87 -4.35
CA ASN A 345 -1.68 -4.02 -3.47
C ASN A 345 -1.94 -2.61 -4.02
N SER A 346 -1.74 -2.41 -5.33
CA SER A 346 -1.91 -1.09 -5.96
C SER A 346 -3.37 -0.68 -6.17
N GLY A 347 -4.35 -1.56 -5.98
CA GLY A 347 -5.78 -1.22 -6.11
C GLY A 347 -6.16 0.01 -5.29
N GLY A 348 -5.68 0.08 -4.04
CA GLY A 348 -5.96 1.21 -3.17
C GLY A 348 -5.48 2.56 -3.71
N VAL A 349 -4.30 2.66 -4.30
CA VAL A 349 -3.82 3.93 -4.89
C VAL A 349 -4.51 4.22 -6.21
N VAL A 350 -4.90 3.20 -6.98
CA VAL A 350 -5.68 3.36 -8.21
C VAL A 350 -7.05 3.96 -7.91
N VAL A 351 -7.79 3.42 -6.94
CA VAL A 351 -9.09 3.97 -6.55
C VAL A 351 -8.95 5.33 -5.85
N SER A 352 -7.87 5.56 -5.11
CA SER A 352 -7.54 6.91 -4.61
C SER A 352 -7.35 7.93 -5.75
N TYR A 353 -6.75 7.51 -6.87
CA TYR A 353 -6.66 8.37 -8.05
C TYR A 353 -8.04 8.68 -8.64
N PHE A 354 -8.94 7.70 -8.70
CA PHE A 354 -10.32 7.94 -9.16
C PHE A 354 -11.08 8.90 -8.24
N GLU A 355 -10.91 8.78 -6.91
CA GLU A 355 -11.48 9.71 -5.95
C GLU A 355 -11.03 11.15 -6.24
N TRP A 356 -9.74 11.38 -6.41
CA TRP A 356 -9.20 12.68 -6.76
C TRP A 356 -9.72 13.21 -8.10
N VAL A 357 -9.84 12.36 -9.13
CA VAL A 357 -10.41 12.73 -10.44
C VAL A 357 -11.88 13.12 -10.32
N GLN A 358 -12.67 12.35 -9.59
CA GLN A 358 -14.09 12.61 -9.33
C GLN A 358 -14.27 13.92 -8.57
N ASP A 359 -13.46 14.17 -7.54
CA ASP A 359 -13.48 15.42 -6.78
C ASP A 359 -13.14 16.65 -7.65
N LEU A 360 -12.11 16.56 -8.49
CA LEU A 360 -11.74 17.64 -9.43
C LEU A 360 -12.83 17.93 -10.48
N GLN A 361 -13.53 16.89 -10.92
CA GLN A 361 -14.57 17.01 -11.96
C GLN A 361 -15.96 17.24 -11.38
N GLN A 362 -16.15 17.03 -10.06
CA GLN A 362 -17.48 17.03 -9.40
C GLN A 362 -18.46 16.05 -10.07
N LEU A 363 -17.94 14.92 -10.55
CA LEU A 363 -18.69 13.86 -11.21
C LEU A 363 -18.33 12.52 -10.56
N PHE A 364 -19.31 11.92 -9.89
CA PHE A 364 -19.12 10.71 -9.10
C PHE A 364 -19.59 9.48 -9.87
N TRP A 365 -18.81 8.40 -9.76
CA TRP A 365 -19.04 7.13 -10.45
C TRP A 365 -19.70 6.12 -9.51
N GLU A 366 -20.49 5.22 -10.09
CA GLU A 366 -21.00 4.05 -9.37
C GLU A 366 -19.86 3.06 -9.05
N GLU A 367 -20.06 2.20 -8.05
CA GLU A 367 -19.04 1.26 -7.57
C GLU A 367 -18.57 0.31 -8.67
N GLU A 368 -19.48 -0.19 -9.51
CA GLU A 368 -19.15 -1.07 -10.63
C GLU A 368 -18.22 -0.41 -11.64
N GLU A 369 -18.41 0.88 -11.90
CA GLU A 369 -17.53 1.64 -12.80
C GLU A 369 -16.15 1.85 -12.19
N VAL A 370 -16.06 2.16 -10.90
CA VAL A 370 -14.79 2.28 -10.16
C VAL A 370 -14.04 0.97 -10.22
N MET A 371 -14.69 -0.15 -9.90
CA MET A 371 -14.10 -1.49 -9.89
C MET A 371 -13.65 -1.92 -11.29
N ARG A 372 -14.47 -1.72 -12.30
CA ARG A 372 -14.14 -2.04 -13.69
C ARG A 372 -12.89 -1.30 -14.18
N ARG A 373 -12.77 -0.01 -13.86
CA ARG A 373 -11.60 0.81 -14.21
C ARG A 373 -10.36 0.41 -13.43
N GLU A 374 -10.51 0.07 -12.14
CA GLU A 374 -9.42 -0.46 -11.31
C GLU A 374 -8.82 -1.70 -11.96
N TYR A 375 -9.65 -2.70 -12.27
CA TYR A 375 -9.19 -3.95 -12.87
C TYR A 375 -8.50 -3.71 -14.21
N GLN A 376 -9.01 -2.83 -15.06
CA GLN A 376 -8.36 -2.48 -16.32
C GLN A 376 -6.95 -1.88 -16.15
N ILE A 377 -6.73 -1.09 -15.12
CA ILE A 377 -5.40 -0.51 -14.84
C ILE A 377 -4.46 -1.60 -14.31
N LEU A 378 -4.93 -2.41 -13.35
CA LEU A 378 -4.15 -3.51 -12.79
C LEU A 378 -3.78 -4.54 -13.86
N ASP A 379 -4.71 -4.90 -14.74
CA ASP A 379 -4.48 -5.83 -15.86
C ASP A 379 -3.40 -5.34 -16.80
N ARG A 380 -3.44 -4.08 -17.22
CA ARG A 380 -2.41 -3.50 -18.10
C ARG A 380 -1.03 -3.48 -17.44
N ALA A 381 -0.97 -3.15 -16.16
CA ALA A 381 0.28 -3.14 -15.41
C ALA A 381 0.84 -4.57 -15.24
N PHE A 382 -0.03 -5.53 -14.97
CA PHE A 382 0.31 -6.95 -14.89
C PHE A 382 0.88 -7.49 -16.21
N ASP A 383 0.19 -7.25 -17.35
CA ASP A 383 0.65 -7.69 -18.65
C ASP A 383 2.02 -7.10 -19.01
N THR A 384 2.20 -5.81 -18.71
CA THR A 384 3.47 -5.13 -18.96
C THR A 384 4.59 -5.73 -18.11
N MET A 385 4.32 -6.02 -16.83
CA MET A 385 5.28 -6.65 -15.91
C MET A 385 5.68 -8.05 -16.38
N VAL A 386 4.71 -8.90 -16.70
CA VAL A 386 4.96 -10.29 -17.15
C VAL A 386 5.74 -10.30 -18.48
N ALA A 387 5.35 -9.46 -19.43
CA ALA A 387 6.06 -9.33 -20.69
C ALA A 387 7.51 -8.89 -20.49
N ARG A 388 7.75 -7.91 -19.61
CA ARG A 388 9.07 -7.42 -19.27
C ARG A 388 9.92 -8.47 -18.58
N ALA A 389 9.38 -9.17 -17.57
CA ALA A 389 10.06 -10.25 -16.88
C ALA A 389 10.55 -11.33 -17.85
N LYS A 390 9.67 -11.75 -18.76
CA LYS A 390 9.98 -12.74 -19.81
C LYS A 390 11.04 -12.26 -20.79
N THR A 391 10.96 -11.02 -21.26
CA THR A 391 11.89 -10.46 -22.26
C THR A 391 13.30 -10.31 -21.71
N ASP A 392 13.43 -9.83 -20.47
CA ASP A 392 14.71 -9.53 -19.85
C ASP A 392 15.25 -10.72 -19.05
N GLY A 393 14.47 -11.80 -18.84
CA GLY A 393 14.88 -12.97 -18.04
C GLY A 393 15.09 -12.62 -16.55
N ILE A 394 14.21 -11.80 -15.99
CA ILE A 394 14.28 -11.29 -14.61
C ILE A 394 13.02 -11.64 -13.81
N SER A 395 13.09 -11.51 -12.48
CA SER A 395 11.93 -11.74 -11.61
C SER A 395 10.82 -10.71 -11.83
N HIS A 396 9.57 -11.07 -11.50
CA HIS A 396 8.41 -10.16 -11.58
C HIS A 396 8.62 -8.90 -10.73
N ARG A 397 9.24 -9.03 -9.55
CA ARG A 397 9.56 -7.87 -8.69
C ARG A 397 10.55 -6.93 -9.37
N THR A 398 11.63 -7.47 -9.91
CA THR A 398 12.63 -6.67 -10.64
C THR A 398 12.01 -6.00 -11.86
N ALA A 399 11.17 -6.71 -12.63
CA ALA A 399 10.46 -6.16 -13.78
C ALA A 399 9.51 -5.02 -13.38
N ALA A 400 8.70 -5.20 -12.33
CA ALA A 400 7.78 -4.18 -11.84
C ALA A 400 8.51 -2.90 -11.41
N MET A 401 9.58 -3.04 -10.63
CA MET A 401 10.42 -1.92 -10.20
C MET A 401 11.10 -1.22 -11.40
N ALA A 402 11.67 -1.99 -12.33
CA ALA A 402 12.33 -1.46 -13.52
C ALA A 402 11.36 -0.60 -14.35
N ILE A 403 10.13 -1.07 -14.59
CA ILE A 403 9.09 -0.30 -15.31
C ILE A 403 8.79 1.02 -14.61
N GLY A 404 8.63 1.01 -13.28
CA GLY A 404 8.36 2.21 -12.49
C GLY A 404 9.51 3.23 -12.60
N VAL A 405 10.75 2.77 -12.41
CA VAL A 405 11.95 3.61 -12.48
C VAL A 405 12.15 4.19 -13.89
N GLU A 406 12.03 3.35 -14.94
CA GLU A 406 12.17 3.80 -16.33
C GLU A 406 11.16 4.87 -16.73
N LYS A 407 9.90 4.73 -16.36
CA LYS A 407 8.87 5.76 -16.64
C LYS A 407 9.22 7.10 -16.02
N VAL A 408 9.66 7.10 -14.75
CA VAL A 408 10.10 8.34 -14.08
C VAL A 408 11.35 8.90 -14.74
N ARG A 409 12.33 8.04 -15.06
CA ARG A 409 13.56 8.43 -15.74
C ARG A 409 13.27 9.07 -17.11
N ALA A 410 12.47 8.42 -17.94
CA ALA A 410 12.08 8.94 -19.25
C ALA A 410 11.43 10.33 -19.14
N ALA A 411 10.49 10.51 -18.21
CA ALA A 411 9.84 11.79 -17.98
C ALA A 411 10.81 12.87 -17.48
N LYS A 412 11.76 12.54 -16.60
CA LYS A 412 12.81 13.46 -16.14
C LYS A 412 13.76 13.83 -17.27
N THR A 413 14.15 12.87 -18.12
CA THR A 413 15.03 13.08 -19.26
C THR A 413 14.36 14.01 -20.29
N THR A 414 13.11 13.75 -20.65
CA THR A 414 12.34 14.58 -21.59
C THR A 414 12.19 16.02 -21.11
N ARG A 415 11.99 16.24 -19.80
CA ARG A 415 11.87 17.58 -19.20
C ARG A 415 13.21 18.29 -19.03
N GLY A 416 14.31 17.58 -19.13
CA GLY A 416 15.65 18.12 -18.96
C GLY A 416 16.00 18.48 -17.51
N LEU A 417 17.10 19.18 -17.35
CA LEU A 417 17.57 19.76 -16.11
C LEU A 417 17.59 21.28 -16.26
N PHE A 418 16.88 21.97 -15.36
CA PHE A 418 16.85 23.44 -15.33
C PHE A 418 17.64 23.95 -14.12
N PRO A 419 18.36 25.06 -14.27
CA PRO A 419 18.90 25.68 -15.48
C PRO A 419 20.08 24.92 -16.03
#